data_eca6799149ea01da4421b508825c7797
#
_entry.id   eca6799149ea01da4421b508825c7797
#
_cell.length_a   1.000
_cell.length_b   1.000
_cell.length_c   1.000
_cell.angle_alpha   90.00
_cell.angle_beta   90.00
_cell.angle_gamma   90.00
#
_symmetry.space_group_name_H-M   'P 1'
#
loop_
_entity.id
_entity.type
_entity.pdbx_description
1 polymer ?
#
loop_
_entity_poly.entity_id
_entity_poly.type
_entity_poly.pdbx_seq_one_letter_code
_entity_poly.pdbx_strand_id
1 'polypeptide(L)'
;LREYDGMEGQSLVDDWPAAEPHYRAAVEVADAARIDFQPSATMLGRLGRLSSEPNPTGGVCRIPWSVAFVDVAGKVRPCCVVDEAIGDLEDQSFDDAWFGDRAADFRRRFAAGDVPDICKQCTWT
;
A
#
# COMPACT_ATOMS: atom_id res chain seq x y z
N LEU A 1 4.71 -3.01 9.18
CA LEU A 1 5.78 -3.48 8.30
C LEU A 1 6.01 -4.95 8.62
N ARG A 2 5.82 -5.85 7.65
CA ARG A 2 6.28 -7.23 7.79
C ARG A 2 7.80 -7.19 7.79
N GLU A 3 8.42 -7.64 8.85
CA GLU A 3 9.79 -8.12 8.78
C GLU A 3 9.79 -9.38 7.91
N TYR A 4 10.49 -9.34 6.81
CA TYR A 4 10.77 -10.54 6.04
C TYR A 4 11.83 -11.34 6.80
N ASP A 5 11.62 -12.64 6.94
CA ASP A 5 12.60 -13.54 7.57
C ASP A 5 13.99 -13.30 6.98
N GLY A 6 14.97 -13.01 7.83
CA GLY A 6 16.35 -12.71 7.43
C GLY A 6 16.65 -11.24 7.12
N MET A 7 15.70 -10.33 7.36
CA MET A 7 15.88 -8.88 7.18
C MET A 7 15.75 -8.09 8.49
N GLU A 8 15.85 -8.78 9.62
CA GLU A 8 15.80 -8.17 10.95
C GLU A 8 16.91 -7.13 11.08
N GLY A 9 16.59 -5.95 11.59
CA GLY A 9 17.53 -4.85 11.76
C GLY A 9 18.01 -4.17 10.46
N GLN A 10 17.44 -4.51 9.29
CA GLN A 10 17.77 -3.85 8.01
C GLN A 10 16.76 -2.75 7.63
N SER A 11 15.77 -2.52 8.48
CA SER A 11 14.80 -1.46 8.22
C SER A 11 15.37 -0.10 8.61
N LEU A 12 15.26 0.89 7.73
CA LEU A 12 15.58 2.29 8.06
C LEU A 12 14.77 2.82 9.25
N VAL A 13 13.65 2.15 9.57
CA VAL A 13 12.81 2.49 10.72
C VAL A 13 13.48 2.09 12.03
N ASP A 14 14.25 1.00 12.04
CA ASP A 14 14.92 0.47 13.22
C ASP A 14 16.13 1.33 13.61
N ASP A 15 16.81 1.91 12.62
CA ASP A 15 17.91 2.86 12.83
C ASP A 15 17.56 4.28 12.33
N TRP A 16 16.37 4.74 12.71
CA TRP A 16 15.88 6.05 12.30
C TRP A 16 16.81 7.21 12.68
N PRO A 17 17.45 7.24 13.86
CA PRO A 17 18.37 8.33 14.20
C PRO A 17 19.53 8.50 13.23
N ALA A 18 20.05 7.42 12.67
CA ALA A 18 21.09 7.45 11.64
C ALA A 18 20.52 7.80 10.25
N ALA A 19 19.33 7.31 9.92
CA ALA A 19 18.69 7.52 8.62
C ALA A 19 18.08 8.92 8.45
N GLU A 20 17.58 9.53 9.50
CA GLU A 20 16.83 10.79 9.46
C GLU A 20 17.58 11.95 8.78
N PRO A 21 18.86 12.23 9.07
CA PRO A 21 19.58 13.34 8.43
C PRO A 21 19.68 13.18 6.92
N HIS A 22 19.93 11.96 6.45
CA HIS A 22 20.00 11.63 5.01
C HIS A 22 18.65 11.78 4.33
N TYR A 23 17.60 11.37 5.01
CA TYR A 23 16.24 11.48 4.50
C TYR A 23 15.80 12.94 4.37
N ARG A 24 16.12 13.78 5.38
CA ARG A 24 15.85 15.23 5.32
C ARG A 24 16.61 15.91 4.19
N ALA A 25 17.89 15.58 4.03
CA ALA A 25 18.69 16.11 2.92
C ALA A 25 18.11 15.70 1.54
N ALA A 26 17.64 14.46 1.40
CA ALA A 26 17.00 14.00 0.16
C ALA A 26 15.71 14.79 -0.15
N VAL A 27 14.90 15.08 0.87
CA VAL A 27 13.70 15.92 0.73
C VAL A 27 14.05 17.34 0.27
N GLU A 28 15.05 17.97 0.88
CA GLU A 28 15.50 19.32 0.50
C GLU A 28 15.99 19.38 -0.95
N VAL A 29 16.77 18.38 -1.38
CA VAL A 29 17.23 18.28 -2.78
C VAL A 29 16.07 18.10 -3.74
N ALA A 30 15.12 17.24 -3.39
CA ALA A 30 13.94 17.01 -4.23
C ALA A 30 13.07 18.28 -4.35
N ASP A 31 12.83 18.97 -3.25
CA ASP A 31 12.07 20.22 -3.22
C ASP A 31 12.77 21.30 -4.10
N ALA A 32 14.09 21.46 -3.97
CA ALA A 32 14.88 22.40 -4.76
C ALA A 32 14.88 22.07 -6.25
N ALA A 33 14.92 20.79 -6.59
CA ALA A 33 14.89 20.29 -7.96
C ALA A 33 13.47 20.18 -8.56
N ARG A 34 12.43 20.47 -7.77
CA ARG A 34 11.02 20.29 -8.14
C ARG A 34 10.69 18.84 -8.55
N ILE A 35 11.32 17.88 -7.88
CA ILE A 35 11.03 16.45 -8.03
C ILE A 35 9.91 16.09 -7.07
N ASP A 36 8.87 15.44 -7.56
CA ASP A 36 7.81 14.88 -6.72
C ASP A 36 8.36 13.66 -5.96
N PHE A 37 8.91 13.93 -4.78
CA PHE A 37 9.43 12.91 -3.88
C PHE A 37 8.34 12.43 -2.95
N GLN A 38 7.88 11.19 -3.16
CA GLN A 38 6.78 10.58 -2.41
C GLN A 38 7.31 9.58 -1.36
N PRO A 39 7.68 10.05 -0.18
CA PRO A 39 8.06 9.17 0.91
C PRO A 39 6.86 8.35 1.41
N SER A 40 7.14 7.18 1.99
CA SER A 40 6.07 6.37 2.59
C SER A 40 5.37 7.15 3.72
N ALA A 41 4.10 6.80 3.99
CA ALA A 41 3.32 7.41 5.08
C ALA A 41 4.06 7.34 6.44
N THR A 42 4.74 6.21 6.71
CA THR A 42 5.56 6.05 7.92
C THR A 42 6.69 7.09 7.99
N MET A 43 7.37 7.33 6.87
CA MET A 43 8.44 8.33 6.81
C MET A 43 7.90 9.76 6.92
N LEU A 44 6.78 10.06 6.28
CA LEU A 44 6.11 11.36 6.40
C LEU A 44 5.71 11.64 7.85
N GLY A 45 5.19 10.63 8.57
CA GLY A 45 4.85 10.76 9.99
C GLY A 45 6.06 11.08 10.85
N ARG A 46 7.20 10.40 10.61
CA ARG A 46 8.45 10.65 11.34
C ARG A 46 9.06 12.01 11.01
N LEU A 47 8.86 12.53 9.82
CA LEU A 47 9.28 13.87 9.43
C LEU A 47 8.33 14.97 9.94
N GLY A 48 7.22 14.61 10.63
CA GLY A 48 6.19 15.56 11.05
C GLY A 48 5.41 16.19 9.90
N ARG A 49 5.44 15.57 8.72
CA ARG A 49 4.74 16.04 7.50
C ARG A 49 3.37 15.42 7.30
N LEU A 50 3.02 14.38 8.07
CA LEU A 50 1.64 13.91 8.11
C LEU A 50 0.84 14.81 9.04
N SER A 51 -0.22 15.39 8.51
CA SER A 51 -1.26 15.95 9.36
C SER A 51 -1.83 14.79 10.21
N SER A 52 -2.03 15.03 11.48
CA SER A 52 -2.71 14.10 12.39
C SER A 52 -4.22 13.99 12.09
N GLU A 53 -4.65 14.52 10.94
CA GLU A 53 -6.03 14.45 10.51
C GLU A 53 -6.39 13.02 10.11
N PRO A 54 -7.44 12.43 10.69
CA PRO A 54 -7.91 11.12 10.27
C PRO A 54 -8.30 11.19 8.79
N ASN A 55 -8.01 10.11 8.05
CA ASN A 55 -8.37 9.97 6.66
C ASN A 55 -9.81 10.46 6.42
N PRO A 56 -10.02 11.52 5.59
CA PRO A 56 -11.33 12.13 5.39
C PRO A 56 -12.40 11.18 4.81
N THR A 57 -12.00 9.97 4.41
CA THR A 57 -12.88 8.93 3.86
C THR A 57 -13.41 7.96 4.93
N GLY A 58 -13.23 8.24 6.22
CA GLY A 58 -13.73 7.37 7.30
C GLY A 58 -13.06 6.00 7.40
N GLY A 59 -11.84 5.89 6.91
CA GLY A 59 -11.04 4.66 7.08
C GLY A 59 -11.28 3.56 6.05
N VAL A 60 -12.09 3.78 5.02
CA VAL A 60 -12.29 2.78 3.96
C VAL A 60 -11.24 2.98 2.87
N CYS A 61 -10.28 2.05 2.79
CA CYS A 61 -9.29 2.02 1.71
C CYS A 61 -9.98 1.88 0.34
N ARG A 62 -9.64 2.76 -0.62
CA ARG A 62 -10.22 2.75 -1.97
C ARG A 62 -9.41 1.94 -2.99
N ILE A 63 -8.26 1.43 -2.61
CA ILE A 63 -7.36 0.68 -3.49
C ILE A 63 -8.09 -0.45 -4.25
N PRO A 64 -8.95 -1.28 -3.62
CA PRO A 64 -9.64 -2.35 -4.34
C PRO A 64 -10.55 -1.91 -5.49
N TRP A 65 -10.89 -0.63 -5.57
CA TRP A 65 -11.73 -0.06 -6.64
C TRP A 65 -10.95 0.74 -7.68
N SER A 66 -9.70 1.05 -7.43
CA SER A 66 -8.92 1.98 -8.27
C SER A 66 -7.59 1.41 -8.76
N VAL A 67 -7.11 0.32 -8.16
CA VAL A 67 -5.80 -0.27 -8.50
C VAL A 67 -5.95 -1.78 -8.63
N ALA A 68 -5.37 -2.34 -9.68
CA ALA A 68 -5.14 -3.77 -9.83
C ALA A 68 -3.64 -4.04 -9.75
N PHE A 69 -3.27 -5.05 -9.01
CA PHE A 69 -1.92 -5.59 -8.98
C PHE A 69 -1.91 -6.94 -9.71
N VAL A 70 -1.06 -7.09 -10.71
CA VAL A 70 -0.89 -8.36 -11.43
C VAL A 70 0.48 -8.91 -11.08
N ASP A 71 0.50 -10.12 -10.55
CA ASP A 71 1.75 -10.80 -10.20
C ASP A 71 2.38 -11.52 -11.42
N VAL A 72 3.58 -12.06 -11.22
CA VAL A 72 4.33 -12.74 -12.28
C VAL A 72 3.66 -14.03 -12.78
N ALA A 73 2.70 -14.56 -12.03
CA ALA A 73 1.89 -15.72 -12.41
C ALA A 73 0.55 -15.32 -13.05
N GLY A 74 0.37 -14.04 -13.42
CA GLY A 74 -0.87 -13.56 -14.04
C GLY A 74 -2.05 -13.43 -13.08
N LYS A 75 -1.86 -13.60 -11.76
CA LYS A 75 -2.95 -13.44 -10.79
C LYS A 75 -3.25 -11.97 -10.58
N VAL A 76 -4.51 -11.60 -10.72
CA VAL A 76 -5.00 -10.24 -10.43
C VAL A 76 -5.38 -10.15 -8.97
N ARG A 77 -4.80 -9.18 -8.26
CA ARG A 77 -5.03 -8.93 -6.84
C ARG A 77 -5.58 -7.52 -6.62
N PRO A 78 -6.41 -7.30 -5.59
CA PRO A 78 -6.99 -5.99 -5.30
C PRO A 78 -5.98 -4.99 -4.71
N CYS A 79 -4.79 -5.48 -4.31
CA CYS A 79 -3.72 -4.70 -3.72
C CYS A 79 -2.42 -5.51 -3.72
N CYS A 80 -1.26 -4.85 -3.71
CA CYS A 80 0.06 -5.51 -3.68
C CYS A 80 0.36 -6.29 -2.38
N VAL A 81 -0.39 -6.06 -1.30
CA VAL A 81 -0.19 -6.76 -0.01
C VAL A 81 -1.27 -7.81 0.29
N VAL A 82 -2.33 -7.89 -0.52
CA VAL A 82 -3.41 -8.86 -0.33
C VAL A 82 -3.12 -10.10 -1.16
N ASP A 83 -3.05 -11.26 -0.51
CA ASP A 83 -2.76 -12.54 -1.18
C ASP A 83 -3.96 -13.12 -1.94
N GLU A 84 -5.19 -12.71 -1.62
CA GLU A 84 -6.39 -13.17 -2.29
C GLU A 84 -6.42 -12.67 -3.74
N ALA A 85 -6.41 -13.61 -4.70
CA ALA A 85 -6.56 -13.29 -6.11
C ALA A 85 -8.03 -13.11 -6.48
N ILE A 86 -8.36 -12.00 -7.14
CA ILE A 86 -9.70 -11.71 -7.68
C ILE A 86 -9.86 -12.16 -9.12
N GLY A 87 -8.79 -12.60 -9.78
CA GLY A 87 -8.81 -13.13 -11.14
C GLY A 87 -7.50 -13.76 -11.54
N ASP A 88 -7.48 -14.37 -12.72
CA ASP A 88 -6.36 -15.07 -13.31
C ASP A 88 -6.30 -14.81 -14.81
N LEU A 89 -5.25 -14.14 -15.26
CA LEU A 89 -5.10 -13.78 -16.68
C LEU A 89 -4.64 -14.93 -17.57
N GLU A 90 -4.33 -16.10 -17.00
CA GLU A 90 -4.12 -17.32 -17.78
C GLU A 90 -5.44 -17.86 -18.35
N ASP A 91 -6.55 -17.65 -17.62
CA ASP A 91 -7.85 -18.25 -17.94
C ASP A 91 -8.90 -17.25 -18.43
N GLN A 92 -8.67 -15.94 -18.23
CA GLN A 92 -9.67 -14.90 -18.49
C GLN A 92 -9.05 -13.56 -18.88
N SER A 93 -9.85 -12.67 -19.47
CA SER A 93 -9.41 -11.30 -19.76
C SER A 93 -9.27 -10.47 -18.48
N PHE A 94 -8.53 -9.35 -18.56
CA PHE A 94 -8.44 -8.42 -17.44
C PHE A 94 -9.81 -7.85 -17.04
N ASP A 95 -10.66 -7.55 -18.02
CA ASP A 95 -12.00 -7.03 -17.75
C ASP A 95 -12.87 -8.06 -17.00
N ASP A 96 -12.79 -9.35 -17.39
CA ASP A 96 -13.50 -10.43 -16.69
C ASP A 96 -12.97 -10.61 -15.26
N ALA A 97 -11.67 -10.47 -15.07
CA ALA A 97 -11.05 -10.51 -13.73
C ALA A 97 -11.48 -9.33 -12.87
N TRP A 98 -11.44 -8.11 -13.43
CA TRP A 98 -11.68 -6.88 -12.69
C TRP A 98 -13.15 -6.62 -12.37
N PHE A 99 -14.05 -6.96 -13.29
CA PHE A 99 -15.49 -6.76 -13.16
C PHE A 99 -16.25 -8.06 -12.81
N GLY A 100 -15.56 -9.19 -12.74
CA GLY A 100 -16.16 -10.48 -12.46
C GLY A 100 -16.61 -10.68 -11.02
N ASP A 101 -17.26 -11.83 -10.79
CA ASP A 101 -17.91 -12.15 -9.51
C ASP A 101 -16.94 -12.17 -8.31
N ARG A 102 -15.71 -12.66 -8.51
CA ARG A 102 -14.70 -12.70 -7.45
C ARG A 102 -14.30 -11.30 -7.00
N ALA A 103 -14.09 -10.38 -7.94
CA ALA A 103 -13.76 -8.99 -7.64
C ALA A 103 -14.94 -8.28 -6.97
N ALA A 104 -16.15 -8.51 -7.45
CA ALA A 104 -17.38 -7.96 -6.88
C ALA A 104 -17.61 -8.48 -5.46
N ASP A 105 -17.38 -9.77 -5.22
CA ASP A 105 -17.49 -10.37 -3.88
C ASP A 105 -16.46 -9.81 -2.90
N PHE A 106 -15.19 -9.74 -3.32
CA PHE A 106 -14.14 -9.15 -2.51
C PHE A 106 -14.50 -7.71 -2.10
N ARG A 107 -14.89 -6.87 -3.06
CA ARG A 107 -15.27 -5.47 -2.80
C ARG A 107 -16.47 -5.35 -1.87
N ARG A 108 -17.47 -6.22 -2.02
CA ARG A 108 -18.66 -6.24 -1.15
C ARG A 108 -18.28 -6.60 0.29
N ARG A 109 -17.50 -7.68 0.51
CA ARG A 109 -17.00 -8.07 1.83
C ARG A 109 -16.16 -6.95 2.43
N PHE A 110 -15.24 -6.39 1.65
CA PHE A 110 -14.38 -5.30 2.08
C PHE A 110 -15.17 -4.06 2.51
N ALA A 111 -16.18 -3.66 1.74
CA ALA A 111 -17.08 -2.54 2.07
C ALA A 111 -17.93 -2.81 3.32
N ALA A 112 -18.24 -4.08 3.59
CA ALA A 112 -18.95 -4.48 4.81
C ALA A 112 -18.05 -4.58 6.06
N GLY A 113 -16.75 -4.29 5.94
CA GLY A 113 -15.79 -4.34 7.04
C GLY A 113 -15.15 -5.71 7.24
N ASP A 114 -15.48 -6.71 6.42
CA ASP A 114 -14.80 -8.01 6.37
C ASP A 114 -13.52 -7.86 5.53
N VAL A 115 -12.49 -7.34 6.16
CA VAL A 115 -11.21 -7.02 5.52
C VAL A 115 -10.13 -8.04 5.90
N PRO A 116 -9.21 -8.39 4.99
CA PRO A 116 -8.06 -9.23 5.32
C PRO A 116 -7.26 -8.68 6.51
N ASP A 117 -6.69 -9.56 7.33
CA ASP A 117 -5.96 -9.13 8.54
C ASP A 117 -4.79 -8.20 8.21
N ILE A 118 -4.15 -8.36 7.06
CA ILE A 118 -3.09 -7.46 6.59
C ILE A 118 -3.59 -6.02 6.41
N CYS A 119 -4.86 -5.85 6.05
CA CYS A 119 -5.45 -4.52 5.86
C CYS A 119 -5.67 -3.78 7.19
N LYS A 120 -5.85 -4.51 8.30
CA LYS A 120 -6.01 -3.93 9.64
C LYS A 120 -4.73 -3.25 10.16
N GLN A 121 -3.58 -3.60 9.57
CA GLN A 121 -2.26 -3.07 9.90
C GLN A 121 -1.70 -2.18 8.77
N CYS A 122 -2.51 -1.91 7.76
CA CYS A 122 -2.08 -1.16 6.58
C CYS A 122 -1.96 0.34 6.89
N THR A 123 -0.86 0.95 6.45
CA THR A 123 -0.58 2.38 6.65
C THR A 123 -1.12 3.27 5.51
N TRP A 124 -1.84 2.69 4.55
CA TRP A 124 -2.43 3.40 3.40
C TRP A 124 -3.89 3.83 3.64
N THR A 125 -4.38 3.64 4.83
CA THR A 125 -5.75 4.04 5.23
C THR A 125 -5.73 5.34 5.99
#